data_43c1639c26b30173296a0eaf6552bfce
#
_entry.id   43c1639c26b30173296a0eaf6552bfce
#
_cell.length_a   1.000
_cell.length_b   1.000
_cell.length_c   1.000
_cell.angle_alpha   90.00
_cell.angle_beta   90.00
_cell.angle_gamma   90.00
#
_symmetry.space_group_name_H-M   'P 1'
#
loop_
_entity.id
_entity.type
_entity.pdbx_description
1 polymer ?
#
loop_
_entity_poly.entity_id
_entity_poly.type
_entity_poly.pdbx_seq_one_letter_code
_entity_poly.pdbx_strand_id
1 'polypeptide(L)'
;MKADAVFEGGGVRGIAFTGAIEAMEESNVEWQRLAGTSAGALIAALLASCYKSGEIRRELQNMDYAKFRGKTIINRIPLIGNLIELMVHLGFYKNDYLEKWVYGLLREKGIETFADLPADKLKIIASDISNGQMLVLPDDLPRYGMQPSDMKISQAVMMSASIPFFFRPVIWKSKGFKRSYIVDGALLSNFPIWLFDTEHPRFPTFGFRFVKEEIDTAAIIPTPVHLFK
;
A
#
# COMPACT_ATOMS: atom_id res chain seq x y z
N MET A 1 -24.48 9.84 -1.84
CA MET A 1 -23.64 10.91 -2.45
C MET A 1 -22.46 10.27 -3.15
N LYS A 2 -22.12 10.68 -4.39
CA LYS A 2 -20.91 10.20 -5.09
C LYS A 2 -19.68 10.96 -4.62
N ALA A 3 -18.58 10.25 -4.37
CA ALA A 3 -17.34 10.84 -3.86
C ALA A 3 -16.11 10.04 -4.28
N ASP A 4 -14.95 10.67 -4.27
CA ASP A 4 -13.64 10.05 -4.39
C ASP A 4 -13.03 9.85 -2.99
N ALA A 5 -12.11 8.89 -2.84
CA ALA A 5 -11.40 8.70 -1.58
C ALA A 5 -9.91 8.44 -1.78
N VAL A 6 -9.11 9.03 -0.87
CA VAL A 6 -7.66 8.84 -0.83
C VAL A 6 -7.23 8.41 0.58
N PHE A 7 -6.48 7.32 0.66
CA PHE A 7 -6.04 6.72 1.92
C PHE A 7 -4.53 6.84 2.09
N GLU A 8 -4.13 7.39 3.24
CA GLU A 8 -2.72 7.51 3.64
C GLU A 8 -2.10 6.14 3.94
N GLY A 9 -0.79 6.00 3.71
CA GLY A 9 -0.01 4.88 4.19
C GLY A 9 0.13 4.89 5.72
N GLY A 10 0.04 3.72 6.36
CA GLY A 10 0.06 3.67 7.81
C GLY A 10 0.35 2.29 8.41
N GLY A 11 0.74 1.31 7.60
CA GLY A 11 0.99 -0.06 8.05
C GLY A 11 -0.23 -0.67 8.74
N VAL A 12 -0.03 -1.33 9.87
CA VAL A 12 -1.13 -1.99 10.62
C VAL A 12 -2.23 -1.05 11.09
N ARG A 13 -1.96 0.26 11.18
CA ARG A 13 -2.96 1.27 11.54
C ARG A 13 -4.07 1.41 10.50
N GLY A 14 -3.86 0.92 9.27
CA GLY A 14 -4.86 0.94 8.20
C GLY A 14 -6.22 0.39 8.60
N ILE A 15 -6.27 -0.52 9.58
CA ILE A 15 -7.54 -1.04 10.11
C ILE A 15 -8.45 0.07 10.66
N ALA A 16 -7.90 1.17 11.17
CA ALA A 16 -8.71 2.29 11.69
C ALA A 16 -9.55 2.97 10.60
N PHE A 17 -9.13 2.91 9.34
CA PHE A 17 -9.92 3.45 8.24
C PHE A 17 -11.27 2.75 8.09
N THR A 18 -11.40 1.49 8.52
CA THR A 18 -12.67 0.76 8.41
C THR A 18 -13.80 1.42 9.20
N GLY A 19 -13.51 2.06 10.33
CA GLY A 19 -14.51 2.82 11.09
C GLY A 19 -14.96 4.08 10.36
N ALA A 20 -14.02 4.82 9.75
CA ALA A 20 -14.35 6.00 8.97
C ALA A 20 -15.14 5.63 7.69
N ILE A 21 -14.79 4.53 7.03
CA ILE A 21 -15.50 4.02 5.86
C ILE A 21 -16.91 3.60 6.24
N GLU A 22 -17.10 2.96 7.40
CA GLU A 22 -18.42 2.56 7.91
C GLU A 22 -19.36 3.77 8.07
N ALA A 23 -18.87 4.86 8.68
CA ALA A 23 -19.64 6.09 8.81
C ALA A 23 -20.03 6.69 7.44
N MET A 24 -19.14 6.59 6.44
CA MET A 24 -19.43 7.02 5.08
C MET A 24 -20.47 6.11 4.38
N GLU A 25 -20.39 4.80 4.62
CA GLU A 25 -21.40 3.84 4.13
C GLU A 25 -22.78 4.12 4.71
N GLU A 26 -22.87 4.39 6.02
CA GLU A 26 -24.12 4.80 6.70
C GLU A 26 -24.69 6.11 6.12
N SER A 27 -23.81 7.01 5.67
CA SER A 27 -24.18 8.24 4.98
C SER A 27 -24.50 8.05 3.49
N ASN A 28 -24.60 6.80 3.01
CA ASN A 28 -24.87 6.45 1.61
C ASN A 28 -23.88 7.09 0.63
N VAL A 29 -22.57 7.07 0.97
CA VAL A 29 -21.52 7.50 0.06
C VAL A 29 -21.21 6.38 -0.93
N GLU A 30 -21.19 6.72 -2.21
CA GLU A 30 -20.78 5.84 -3.31
C GLU A 30 -19.40 6.25 -3.82
N TRP A 31 -18.41 5.40 -3.60
CA TRP A 31 -17.03 5.66 -4.04
C TRP A 31 -16.90 5.59 -5.55
N GLN A 32 -16.43 6.67 -6.16
CA GLN A 32 -16.19 6.75 -7.60
C GLN A 32 -14.75 6.39 -7.95
N ARG A 33 -13.78 7.16 -7.48
CA ARG A 33 -12.35 6.90 -7.64
C ARG A 33 -11.71 6.68 -6.28
N LEU A 34 -10.76 5.79 -6.23
CA LEU A 34 -10.09 5.37 -5.00
C LEU A 34 -8.57 5.41 -5.21
N ALA A 35 -7.85 5.98 -4.26
CA ALA A 35 -6.41 5.99 -4.31
C ALA A 35 -5.81 5.72 -2.93
N GLY A 36 -4.57 5.21 -2.91
CA GLY A 36 -3.87 5.01 -1.65
C GLY A 36 -2.43 4.60 -1.80
N THR A 37 -1.73 4.66 -0.67
CA THR A 37 -0.33 4.28 -0.53
C THR A 37 -0.20 3.23 0.58
N SER A 38 0.61 2.18 0.37
CA SER A 38 0.90 1.17 1.40
C SER A 38 -0.39 0.52 1.96
N ALA A 39 -0.64 0.62 3.26
CA ALA A 39 -1.91 0.16 3.84
C ALA A 39 -3.13 0.83 3.22
N GLY A 40 -3.01 2.11 2.84
CA GLY A 40 -4.07 2.83 2.13
C GLY A 40 -4.34 2.25 0.74
N ALA A 41 -3.30 1.75 0.05
CA ALA A 41 -3.47 1.06 -1.24
C ALA A 41 -4.26 -0.24 -1.09
N LEU A 42 -4.03 -0.99 -0.02
CA LEU A 42 -4.79 -2.19 0.30
C LEU A 42 -6.27 -1.85 0.53
N ILE A 43 -6.57 -0.85 1.36
CA ILE A 43 -7.94 -0.40 1.62
C ILE A 43 -8.63 0.05 0.32
N ALA A 44 -7.95 0.88 -0.48
CA ALA A 44 -8.47 1.36 -1.75
C ALA A 44 -8.78 0.21 -2.72
N ALA A 45 -7.88 -0.80 -2.82
CA ALA A 45 -8.07 -1.96 -3.67
C ALA A 45 -9.27 -2.82 -3.25
N LEU A 46 -9.45 -3.05 -1.95
CA LEU A 46 -10.59 -3.82 -1.43
C LEU A 46 -11.91 -3.07 -1.67
N LEU A 47 -11.96 -1.77 -1.41
CA LEU A 47 -13.13 -0.94 -1.71
C LEU A 47 -13.45 -0.89 -3.22
N ALA A 48 -12.42 -0.79 -4.08
CA ALA A 48 -12.59 -0.83 -5.54
C ALA A 48 -13.21 -2.15 -6.00
N SER A 49 -12.96 -3.24 -5.27
CA SER A 49 -13.49 -4.57 -5.51
C SER A 49 -14.81 -4.83 -4.75
N CYS A 50 -15.50 -3.78 -4.33
CA CYS A 50 -16.82 -3.83 -3.67
C CYS A 50 -16.84 -4.50 -2.29
N TYR A 51 -15.70 -4.61 -1.60
CA TYR A 51 -15.70 -4.97 -0.18
C TYR A 51 -16.31 -3.85 0.66
N LYS A 52 -17.07 -4.21 1.69
CA LYS A 52 -17.63 -3.28 2.67
C LYS A 52 -16.71 -3.13 3.88
N SER A 53 -16.86 -2.05 4.63
CA SER A 53 -16.07 -1.74 5.83
C SER A 53 -15.97 -2.91 6.81
N GLY A 54 -17.10 -3.57 7.10
CA GLY A 54 -17.16 -4.73 7.99
C GLY A 54 -16.44 -5.97 7.44
N GLU A 55 -16.50 -6.21 6.12
CA GLU A 55 -15.74 -7.29 5.47
C GLU A 55 -14.23 -7.00 5.57
N ILE A 56 -13.81 -5.79 5.21
CA ILE A 56 -12.40 -5.36 5.28
C ILE A 56 -11.87 -5.48 6.70
N ARG A 57 -12.63 -5.03 7.71
CA ARG A 57 -12.27 -5.13 9.13
C ARG A 57 -12.02 -6.57 9.52
N ARG A 58 -12.93 -7.48 9.18
CA ARG A 58 -12.84 -8.91 9.50
C ARG A 58 -11.60 -9.54 8.84
N GLU A 59 -11.35 -9.25 7.56
CA GLU A 59 -10.20 -9.78 6.85
C GLU A 59 -8.87 -9.28 7.46
N LEU A 60 -8.78 -8.00 7.82
CA LEU A 60 -7.60 -7.43 8.47
C LEU A 60 -7.37 -7.99 9.89
N GLN A 61 -8.44 -8.25 10.66
CA GLN A 61 -8.35 -8.85 11.99
C GLN A 61 -7.89 -10.32 11.93
N ASN A 62 -8.31 -11.05 10.89
CA ASN A 62 -7.95 -12.45 10.69
C ASN A 62 -6.59 -12.63 9.99
N MET A 63 -5.97 -11.55 9.53
CA MET A 63 -4.67 -11.61 8.88
C MET A 63 -3.59 -12.12 9.82
N ASP A 64 -2.86 -13.13 9.40
CA ASP A 64 -1.72 -13.68 10.16
C ASP A 64 -0.47 -12.82 9.96
N TYR A 65 -0.32 -11.81 10.81
CA TYR A 65 0.83 -10.89 10.76
C TYR A 65 2.17 -11.58 11.01
N ALA A 66 2.20 -12.76 11.64
CA ALA A 66 3.44 -13.51 11.85
C ALA A 66 4.03 -14.03 10.52
N LYS A 67 3.19 -14.27 9.52
CA LYS A 67 3.63 -14.74 8.19
C LYS A 67 4.41 -13.70 7.40
N PHE A 68 4.31 -12.41 7.73
CA PHE A 68 5.16 -11.38 7.12
C PHE A 68 6.64 -11.55 7.46
N ARG A 69 6.96 -12.20 8.59
CA ARG A 69 8.36 -12.44 8.99
C ARG A 69 9.02 -13.55 8.18
N GLY A 70 8.33 -14.28 7.30
CA GLY A 70 8.88 -15.34 6.45
C GLY A 70 9.84 -16.28 7.17
N LYS A 71 9.98 -17.51 6.72
CA LYS A 71 11.04 -18.43 7.21
C LYS A 71 12.33 -18.10 6.47
N THR A 72 13.14 -17.19 6.98
CA THR A 72 14.51 -17.01 6.47
C THR A 72 15.45 -17.93 7.23
N ILE A 73 16.14 -18.80 6.51
CA ILE A 73 17.06 -19.81 7.06
C ILE A 73 18.24 -19.16 7.81
N ILE A 74 18.52 -17.88 7.52
CA ILE A 74 19.65 -17.11 8.07
C ILE A 74 19.40 -16.63 9.51
N ASN A 75 18.17 -16.67 10.02
CA ASN A 75 17.84 -16.30 11.41
C ASN A 75 18.51 -17.19 12.50
N ARG A 76 19.38 -18.12 12.12
CA ARG A 76 20.17 -18.92 13.07
C ARG A 76 21.46 -18.26 13.56
N ILE A 77 21.86 -17.11 12.95
CA ILE A 77 23.04 -16.33 13.36
C ILE A 77 22.61 -14.90 13.68
N PRO A 78 22.41 -14.54 14.96
CA PRO A 78 21.56 -13.40 15.32
C PRO A 78 22.07 -11.98 15.03
N LEU A 79 23.29 -11.75 14.59
CA LEU A 79 23.77 -10.39 14.24
C LEU A 79 24.40 -10.29 12.84
N ILE A 80 25.23 -11.24 12.48
CA ILE A 80 26.00 -11.18 11.22
C ILE A 80 25.11 -11.56 10.03
N GLY A 81 24.20 -12.54 10.22
CA GLY A 81 23.25 -12.96 9.19
C GLY A 81 22.30 -11.85 8.76
N ASN A 82 21.79 -11.07 9.70
CA ASN A 82 20.89 -9.94 9.43
C ASN A 82 21.60 -8.81 8.64
N LEU A 83 22.85 -8.51 8.97
CA LEU A 83 23.62 -7.48 8.27
C LEU A 83 23.95 -7.89 6.83
N ILE A 84 24.30 -9.16 6.61
CA ILE A 84 24.56 -9.71 5.27
C ILE A 84 23.28 -9.71 4.44
N GLU A 85 22.14 -10.10 5.02
CA GLU A 85 20.85 -10.11 4.32
C GLU A 85 20.40 -8.71 3.94
N LEU A 86 20.59 -7.73 4.83
CA LEU A 86 20.34 -6.32 4.54
C LEU A 86 21.24 -5.80 3.42
N MET A 87 22.52 -6.12 3.44
CA MET A 87 23.48 -5.67 2.42
C MET A 87 23.26 -6.34 1.06
N VAL A 88 22.89 -7.62 1.03
CA VAL A 88 22.74 -8.38 -0.21
C VAL A 88 21.36 -8.19 -0.84
N HIS A 89 20.31 -8.06 -0.03
CA HIS A 89 18.92 -8.06 -0.52
C HIS A 89 18.15 -6.78 -0.27
N LEU A 90 18.76 -5.77 0.35
CA LEU A 90 18.13 -4.48 0.68
C LEU A 90 16.87 -4.59 1.55
N GLY A 91 16.67 -5.72 2.23
CA GLY A 91 15.52 -5.98 3.11
C GLY A 91 15.53 -7.40 3.66
N PHE A 92 14.92 -7.60 4.83
CA PHE A 92 14.96 -8.88 5.54
C PHE A 92 13.94 -9.90 5.02
N TYR A 93 12.75 -9.46 4.62
CA TYR A 93 11.62 -10.34 4.35
C TYR A 93 11.09 -10.18 2.94
N LYS A 94 10.55 -11.27 2.37
CA LYS A 94 9.77 -11.22 1.14
C LYS A 94 8.32 -10.88 1.46
N ASN A 95 7.69 -10.04 0.64
CA ASN A 95 6.30 -9.63 0.80
C ASN A 95 5.30 -10.51 0.02
N ASP A 96 5.73 -11.73 -0.36
CA ASP A 96 4.91 -12.67 -1.17
C ASP A 96 3.62 -13.09 -0.45
N TYR A 97 3.61 -13.07 0.90
CA TYR A 97 2.42 -13.41 1.68
C TYR A 97 1.31 -12.38 1.46
N LEU A 98 1.65 -11.08 1.51
CA LEU A 98 0.68 -10.01 1.26
C LEU A 98 0.08 -10.14 -0.15
N GLU A 99 0.93 -10.33 -1.17
CA GLU A 99 0.45 -10.47 -2.54
C GLU A 99 -0.55 -11.61 -2.68
N LYS A 100 -0.21 -12.80 -2.15
CA LYS A 100 -1.08 -13.99 -2.22
C LYS A 100 -2.39 -13.80 -1.46
N TRP A 101 -2.34 -13.17 -0.31
CA TRP A 101 -3.51 -12.91 0.51
C TRP A 101 -4.45 -11.91 -0.18
N VAL A 102 -3.92 -10.79 -0.67
CA VAL A 102 -4.70 -9.81 -1.44
C VAL A 102 -5.26 -10.43 -2.72
N TYR A 103 -4.45 -11.23 -3.43
CA TYR A 103 -4.92 -11.93 -4.63
C TYR A 103 -6.13 -12.83 -4.34
N GLY A 104 -6.09 -13.58 -3.23
CA GLY A 104 -7.22 -14.41 -2.81
C GLY A 104 -8.50 -13.61 -2.64
N LEU A 105 -8.43 -12.50 -1.88
CA LEU A 105 -9.58 -11.64 -1.62
C LEU A 105 -10.14 -11.02 -2.91
N LEU A 106 -9.28 -10.44 -3.75
CA LEU A 106 -9.74 -9.81 -4.99
C LEU A 106 -10.40 -10.82 -5.93
N ARG A 107 -9.83 -12.02 -6.01
CA ARG A 107 -10.37 -13.10 -6.85
C ARG A 107 -11.75 -13.58 -6.40
N GLU A 108 -12.06 -13.57 -5.10
CA GLU A 108 -13.40 -13.86 -4.59
C GLU A 108 -14.47 -12.91 -5.16
N LYS A 109 -14.08 -11.70 -5.51
CA LYS A 109 -14.93 -10.69 -6.16
C LYS A 109 -14.81 -10.70 -7.71
N GLY A 110 -14.05 -11.65 -8.28
CA GLY A 110 -13.84 -11.76 -9.73
C GLY A 110 -12.88 -10.72 -10.31
N ILE A 111 -12.05 -10.08 -9.48
CA ILE A 111 -11.11 -9.03 -9.86
C ILE A 111 -9.68 -9.58 -9.73
N GLU A 112 -8.85 -9.40 -10.76
CA GLU A 112 -7.44 -9.76 -10.73
C GLU A 112 -6.53 -8.59 -11.14
N THR A 113 -6.86 -7.92 -12.23
CA THR A 113 -6.07 -6.86 -12.86
C THR A 113 -6.77 -5.52 -12.83
N PHE A 114 -6.05 -4.44 -13.15
CA PHE A 114 -6.68 -3.13 -13.26
C PHE A 114 -7.70 -3.05 -14.41
N ALA A 115 -7.60 -3.91 -15.43
CA ALA A 115 -8.56 -3.96 -16.53
C ALA A 115 -9.94 -4.52 -16.11
N ASP A 116 -10.01 -5.23 -14.98
CA ASP A 116 -11.26 -5.77 -14.45
C ASP A 116 -12.08 -4.70 -13.69
N LEU A 117 -11.49 -3.54 -13.45
CA LEU A 117 -12.14 -2.39 -12.83
C LEU A 117 -12.56 -1.35 -13.89
N PRO A 118 -13.59 -0.54 -13.61
CA PRO A 118 -13.86 0.64 -14.43
C PRO A 118 -12.61 1.53 -14.56
N ALA A 119 -12.46 2.19 -15.71
CA ALA A 119 -11.35 3.12 -15.93
C ALA A 119 -11.29 4.16 -14.80
N ASP A 120 -10.07 4.52 -14.39
CA ASP A 120 -9.77 5.45 -13.29
C ASP A 120 -10.32 5.07 -11.91
N LYS A 121 -10.87 3.86 -11.75
CA LYS A 121 -11.47 3.42 -10.48
C LYS A 121 -10.46 3.35 -9.34
N LEU A 122 -9.24 2.88 -9.59
CA LEU A 122 -8.22 2.63 -8.59
C LEU A 122 -6.85 3.17 -9.01
N LYS A 123 -6.19 3.91 -8.11
CA LYS A 123 -4.79 4.33 -8.26
C LYS A 123 -3.98 3.94 -7.04
N ILE A 124 -2.82 3.34 -7.28
CA ILE A 124 -1.91 2.85 -6.24
C ILE A 124 -0.55 3.52 -6.42
N ILE A 125 0.00 4.08 -5.34
CA ILE A 125 1.31 4.72 -5.37
C ILE A 125 2.39 3.72 -4.97
N ALA A 126 3.46 3.66 -5.76
CA ALA A 126 4.70 2.97 -5.44
C ALA A 126 5.91 3.87 -5.77
N SER A 127 7.11 3.44 -5.38
CA SER A 127 8.35 4.20 -5.63
C SER A 127 9.35 3.34 -6.41
N ASP A 128 9.73 3.79 -7.61
CA ASP A 128 10.83 3.19 -8.38
C ASP A 128 12.15 3.84 -7.95
N ILE A 129 12.90 3.16 -7.09
CA ILE A 129 14.19 3.67 -6.59
C ILE A 129 15.32 3.53 -7.61
N SER A 130 15.15 2.74 -8.67
CA SER A 130 16.13 2.62 -9.74
C SER A 130 16.17 3.86 -10.62
N ASN A 131 15.00 4.48 -10.84
CA ASN A 131 14.83 5.65 -11.67
C ASN A 131 14.54 6.92 -10.86
N GLY A 132 14.44 6.84 -9.52
CA GLY A 132 14.11 7.97 -8.66
C GLY A 132 12.72 8.55 -8.93
N GLN A 133 11.75 7.72 -9.28
CA GLN A 133 10.43 8.15 -9.72
C GLN A 133 9.31 7.56 -8.87
N MET A 134 8.31 8.38 -8.61
CA MET A 134 7.03 7.91 -8.11
C MET A 134 6.26 7.23 -9.24
N LEU A 135 5.56 6.15 -8.91
CA LEU A 135 4.69 5.40 -9.82
C LEU A 135 3.24 5.59 -9.40
N VAL A 136 2.40 5.97 -10.34
CA VAL A 136 0.94 5.96 -10.21
C VAL A 136 0.43 4.77 -11.03
N LEU A 137 0.06 3.70 -10.38
CA LEU A 137 -0.46 2.51 -11.04
C LEU A 137 -1.99 2.56 -11.12
N PRO A 138 -2.59 2.30 -12.29
CA PRO A 138 -2.00 1.77 -13.53
C PRO A 138 -1.48 2.82 -14.51
N ASP A 139 -1.61 4.12 -14.26
CA ASP A 139 -1.36 5.20 -15.23
C ASP A 139 0.06 5.15 -15.83
N ASP A 140 1.06 4.77 -15.03
CA ASP A 140 2.46 4.72 -15.45
C ASP A 140 2.86 3.38 -16.10
N LEU A 141 1.96 2.38 -16.20
CA LEU A 141 2.25 1.09 -16.85
C LEU A 141 2.74 1.24 -18.30
N PRO A 142 2.19 2.15 -19.14
CA PRO A 142 2.68 2.33 -20.50
C PRO A 142 4.15 2.70 -20.60
N ARG A 143 4.71 3.41 -19.61
CA ARG A 143 6.15 3.74 -19.56
C ARG A 143 7.03 2.49 -19.44
N TYR A 144 6.46 1.38 -18.98
CA TYR A 144 7.12 0.08 -18.83
C TYR A 144 6.68 -0.93 -19.90
N GLY A 145 6.00 -0.45 -20.96
CA GLY A 145 5.50 -1.31 -22.06
C GLY A 145 4.39 -2.26 -21.63
N MET A 146 3.62 -1.90 -20.60
CA MET A 146 2.54 -2.70 -20.03
C MET A 146 1.19 -2.00 -20.18
N GLN A 147 0.12 -2.80 -20.10
CA GLN A 147 -1.26 -2.35 -20.10
C GLN A 147 -1.90 -2.68 -18.74
N PRO A 148 -3.04 -2.08 -18.38
CA PRO A 148 -3.76 -2.41 -17.14
C PRO A 148 -4.07 -3.91 -16.95
N SER A 149 -4.27 -4.66 -18.03
CA SER A 149 -4.46 -6.12 -18.05
C SER A 149 -3.19 -6.92 -17.72
N ASP A 150 -2.01 -6.33 -17.87
CA ASP A 150 -0.74 -7.01 -17.65
C ASP A 150 -0.31 -7.01 -16.17
N MET A 151 -1.00 -6.23 -15.32
CA MET A 151 -0.63 -6.06 -13.93
C MET A 151 -1.74 -6.46 -12.97
N LYS A 152 -1.44 -7.40 -12.08
CA LYS A 152 -2.34 -7.75 -10.98
C LYS A 152 -2.40 -6.62 -9.95
N ILE A 153 -3.60 -6.31 -9.48
CA ILE A 153 -3.80 -5.32 -8.41
C ILE A 153 -3.07 -5.78 -7.12
N SER A 154 -3.08 -7.08 -6.81
CA SER A 154 -2.35 -7.64 -5.67
C SER A 154 -0.85 -7.37 -5.73
N GLN A 155 -0.25 -7.44 -6.91
CA GLN A 155 1.15 -7.09 -7.13
C GLN A 155 1.41 -5.59 -6.91
N ALA A 156 0.53 -4.73 -7.40
CA ALA A 156 0.63 -3.29 -7.18
C ALA A 156 0.51 -2.94 -5.69
N VAL A 157 -0.42 -3.57 -4.95
CA VAL A 157 -0.55 -3.41 -3.49
C VAL A 157 0.72 -3.90 -2.79
N MET A 158 1.27 -5.05 -3.16
CA MET A 158 2.52 -5.56 -2.61
C MET A 158 3.68 -4.59 -2.86
N MET A 159 3.83 -4.05 -4.08
CA MET A 159 4.83 -3.03 -4.41
C MET A 159 4.67 -1.80 -3.52
N SER A 160 3.44 -1.28 -3.41
CA SER A 160 3.10 -0.11 -2.60
C SER A 160 3.36 -0.28 -1.10
N ALA A 161 3.31 -1.52 -0.60
CA ALA A 161 3.51 -1.85 0.82
C ALA A 161 4.88 -2.47 1.12
N SER A 162 5.82 -2.44 0.16
CA SER A 162 7.17 -2.99 0.34
C SER A 162 8.10 -1.98 1.02
N ILE A 163 7.94 -1.82 2.34
CA ILE A 163 8.69 -0.89 3.19
C ILE A 163 10.19 -1.18 3.08
N PRO A 164 11.02 -0.18 2.67
CA PRO A 164 12.47 -0.32 2.59
C PRO A 164 13.08 -0.85 3.89
N PHE A 165 14.15 -1.64 3.77
CA PHE A 165 14.87 -2.30 4.85
C PHE A 165 14.10 -3.39 5.60
N PHE A 166 12.76 -3.34 5.64
CA PHE A 166 11.93 -4.41 6.21
C PHE A 166 11.61 -5.46 5.14
N PHE A 167 11.04 -5.03 4.01
CA PHE A 167 10.82 -5.90 2.86
C PHE A 167 11.90 -5.71 1.79
N ARG A 168 12.17 -6.79 1.05
CA ARG A 168 13.01 -6.72 -0.16
C ARG A 168 12.28 -5.89 -1.22
N PRO A 169 12.99 -5.01 -1.94
CA PRO A 169 12.42 -4.34 -3.10
C PRO A 169 11.84 -5.35 -4.09
N VAL A 170 10.72 -5.03 -4.67
CA VAL A 170 10.13 -5.83 -5.73
C VAL A 170 10.92 -5.59 -7.02
N ILE A 171 11.49 -6.66 -7.57
CA ILE A 171 12.21 -6.57 -8.84
C ILE A 171 11.19 -6.60 -9.97
N TRP A 172 10.96 -5.46 -10.60
CA TRP A 172 10.06 -5.35 -11.73
C TRP A 172 10.83 -5.49 -13.05
N LYS A 173 10.42 -6.46 -13.85
CA LYS A 173 10.96 -6.71 -15.17
C LYS A 173 9.87 -6.45 -16.19
N SER A 174 9.96 -5.38 -16.92
CA SER A 174 9.10 -5.10 -18.06
C SER A 174 9.76 -5.55 -19.37
N LYS A 175 8.94 -5.83 -20.40
CA LYS A 175 9.43 -6.24 -21.72
C LYS A 175 10.32 -5.14 -22.32
N GLY A 176 11.61 -5.44 -22.52
CA GLY A 176 12.57 -4.52 -23.18
C GLY A 176 13.20 -3.45 -22.29
N PHE A 177 12.86 -3.37 -21.00
CA PHE A 177 13.40 -2.39 -20.06
C PHE A 177 14.39 -3.01 -19.06
N LYS A 178 15.25 -2.16 -18.48
CA LYS A 178 16.12 -2.55 -17.37
C LYS A 178 15.27 -2.94 -16.15
N ARG A 179 15.85 -3.75 -15.26
CA ARG A 179 15.21 -4.09 -13.99
C ARG A 179 15.01 -2.83 -13.16
N SER A 180 13.80 -2.63 -12.65
CA SER A 180 13.49 -1.60 -11.66
C SER A 180 13.29 -2.22 -10.30
N TYR A 181 13.78 -1.55 -9.26
CA TYR A 181 13.56 -1.90 -7.86
C TYR A 181 12.44 -1.02 -7.32
N ILE A 182 11.30 -1.65 -7.00
CA ILE A 182 10.11 -0.95 -6.53
C ILE A 182 9.96 -1.17 -5.02
N VAL A 183 9.68 -0.09 -4.31
CA VAL A 183 9.46 -0.07 -2.87
C VAL A 183 8.18 0.68 -2.51
N ASP A 184 7.88 0.75 -1.21
CA ASP A 184 6.70 1.42 -0.66
C ASP A 184 6.56 2.85 -1.21
N GLY A 185 5.35 3.18 -1.62
CA GLY A 185 4.99 4.49 -2.15
C GLY A 185 5.17 5.62 -1.14
N ALA A 186 5.10 5.33 0.16
CA ALA A 186 5.28 6.32 1.22
C ALA A 186 6.66 6.99 1.22
N LEU A 187 7.65 6.39 0.55
CA LEU A 187 8.96 7.02 0.35
C LEU A 187 8.86 8.36 -0.40
N LEU A 188 7.97 8.45 -1.40
CA LEU A 188 7.82 9.63 -2.25
C LEU A 188 6.46 10.34 -2.07
N SER A 189 5.37 9.60 -1.79
CA SER A 189 4.05 10.18 -1.57
C SER A 189 3.19 9.30 -0.65
N ASN A 190 3.18 9.62 0.64
CA ASN A 190 2.44 8.85 1.64
C ASN A 190 0.93 9.12 1.61
N PHE A 191 0.52 10.33 1.23
CA PHE A 191 -0.89 10.75 1.14
C PHE A 191 -1.16 11.41 -0.21
N PRO A 192 -1.54 10.64 -1.24
CA PRO A 192 -1.62 11.13 -2.61
C PRO A 192 -2.94 11.86 -2.92
N ILE A 193 -3.37 12.80 -2.07
CA ILE A 193 -4.61 13.56 -2.23
C ILE A 193 -4.64 14.35 -3.55
N TRP A 194 -3.49 14.80 -4.02
CA TRP A 194 -3.29 15.53 -5.26
C TRP A 194 -3.76 14.79 -6.52
N LEU A 195 -3.91 13.46 -6.48
CA LEU A 195 -4.38 12.66 -7.63
C LEU A 195 -5.76 13.06 -8.12
N PHE A 196 -6.60 13.56 -7.23
CA PHE A 196 -7.99 13.94 -7.54
C PHE A 196 -8.22 15.43 -7.34
N ASP A 197 -7.16 16.19 -7.02
CA ASP A 197 -7.21 17.63 -6.86
C ASP A 197 -7.16 18.30 -8.25
N THR A 198 -8.26 18.90 -8.64
CA THR A 198 -8.44 19.58 -9.94
C THR A 198 -9.21 20.87 -9.72
N GLU A 199 -9.06 21.86 -10.61
CA GLU A 199 -9.79 23.13 -10.51
C GLU A 199 -11.32 22.94 -10.48
N HIS A 200 -11.82 21.91 -11.17
CA HIS A 200 -13.25 21.60 -11.25
C HIS A 200 -13.47 20.09 -10.93
N PRO A 201 -13.44 19.71 -9.65
CA PRO A 201 -13.60 18.31 -9.27
C PRO A 201 -15.04 17.83 -9.59
N ARG A 202 -15.14 16.70 -10.28
CA ARG A 202 -16.45 16.09 -10.62
C ARG A 202 -17.20 15.61 -9.37
N PHE A 203 -16.44 15.17 -8.36
CA PHE A 203 -16.94 14.69 -7.08
C PHE A 203 -16.08 15.26 -5.94
N PRO A 204 -16.64 15.42 -4.72
CA PRO A 204 -15.83 15.73 -3.55
C PRO A 204 -14.84 14.60 -3.27
N THR A 205 -13.65 14.95 -2.80
CA THR A 205 -12.61 13.99 -2.41
C THR A 205 -12.48 13.95 -0.90
N PHE A 206 -12.66 12.76 -0.32
CA PHE A 206 -12.39 12.49 1.09
C PHE A 206 -10.96 11.97 1.27
N GLY A 207 -10.17 12.67 2.07
CA GLY A 207 -8.83 12.27 2.45
C GLY A 207 -8.83 11.60 3.83
N PHE A 208 -8.39 10.35 3.90
CA PHE A 208 -8.26 9.58 5.14
C PHE A 208 -6.80 9.53 5.56
N ARG A 209 -6.44 10.21 6.64
CA ARG A 209 -5.06 10.23 7.15
C ARG A 209 -5.02 10.08 8.66
N PHE A 210 -3.86 9.66 9.16
CA PHE A 210 -3.59 9.54 10.58
C PHE A 210 -3.10 10.87 11.13
N VAL A 211 -3.83 11.43 12.09
CA VAL A 211 -3.42 12.62 12.84
C VAL A 211 -2.78 12.14 14.13
N LYS A 212 -1.60 12.64 14.47
CA LYS A 212 -1.09 12.54 15.84
C LYS A 212 -1.88 13.54 16.67
N GLU A 213 -2.53 13.10 17.75
CA GLU A 213 -2.85 14.02 18.83
C GLU A 213 -1.51 14.61 19.31
N GLU A 214 -1.32 15.90 19.14
CA GLU A 214 -0.30 16.61 19.90
C GLU A 214 -0.80 16.60 21.36
N ILE A 215 -0.46 15.53 22.08
CA ILE A 215 -0.45 15.61 23.53
C ILE A 215 0.66 16.60 23.82
N ASP A 216 0.28 17.76 24.34
CA ASP A 216 1.16 18.88 24.71
C ASP A 216 2.01 18.52 25.94
N THR A 217 2.65 17.37 25.87
CA THR A 217 3.73 16.95 26.73
C THR A 217 4.97 17.02 25.87
N ALA A 218 5.73 18.10 26.01
CA ALA A 218 7.12 18.13 25.56
C ALA A 218 7.77 16.86 26.12
N ALA A 219 7.83 15.83 25.27
CA ALA A 219 8.60 14.64 25.56
C ALA A 219 10.06 15.09 25.53
N ILE A 220 10.56 15.52 26.67
CA ILE A 220 11.98 15.69 26.88
C ILE A 220 12.56 14.30 26.72
N ILE A 221 13.20 14.07 25.54
CA ILE A 221 14.03 12.89 25.32
C ILE A 221 15.35 13.20 26.04
N PRO A 222 15.55 12.70 27.29
CA PRO A 222 16.64 13.24 28.11
C PRO A 222 18.02 12.76 27.68
N THR A 223 18.11 11.66 26.93
CA THR A 223 19.40 11.16 26.38
C THR A 223 19.14 10.04 25.36
N PRO A 224 20.08 9.80 24.41
CA PRO A 224 20.00 8.67 23.44
C PRO A 224 19.89 7.29 24.09
N VAL A 225 20.32 7.13 25.35
CA VAL A 225 20.32 5.85 26.09
C VAL A 225 18.90 5.38 26.44
N HIS A 226 17.92 6.27 26.50
CA HIS A 226 16.52 5.93 26.82
C HIS A 226 15.71 5.44 25.60
N LEU A 227 16.28 5.48 24.41
CA LEU A 227 15.67 4.93 23.18
C LEU A 227 15.77 3.41 23.07
N PHE A 228 16.54 2.74 23.95
CA PHE A 228 16.83 1.30 23.88
C PHE A 228 16.37 0.50 25.11
N LYS A 229 15.50 1.06 25.94
CA LYS A 229 14.86 0.31 27.03
C LYS A 229 13.42 -0.07 26.72
#